data_7b97b30e952c012de4ed480fd657d5c5
#
_entry.id   7b97b30e952c012de4ed480fd657d5c5
#
_cell.length_a   1.000
_cell.length_b   1.000
_cell.length_c   1.000
_cell.angle_alpha   90.00
_cell.angle_beta   90.00
_cell.angle_gamma   90.00
#
_symmetry.space_group_name_H-M   'P 1'
#
loop_
_entity.id
_entity.type
_entity.pdbx_description
1 polymer ?
#
loop_
_entity_poly.entity_id
_entity_poly.type
_entity_poly.pdbx_seq_one_letter_code
_entity_poly.pdbx_strand_id
1 'polypeptide(L)'
;YPEIRGRVAAVVSVAGAVEGSPVADKVSQSKLELLRHWPKADCPKGDRGAMESLLPETRRAWLEDNPLPGDLPYYSVATCPEPNRVSKVLKSSYKRMAKTDARNDGMVLVVDQFIPGSSFLGCVNADHWAVSVPVARTRPKIAKRYVDHNDYPREALFEAILRFVEEDLAR
;
A
#
# COMPACT_ATOMS: atom_id res chain seq x y z
N TYR A 1 12.96 -7.51 -16.85
CA TYR A 1 12.12 -7.69 -18.06
C TYR A 1 12.33 -6.51 -19.03
N PRO A 2 13.41 -6.51 -19.85
CA PRO A 2 13.73 -5.40 -20.77
C PRO A 2 12.59 -5.09 -21.76
N GLU A 3 11.88 -6.11 -22.20
CA GLU A 3 10.74 -6.03 -23.12
C GLU A 3 9.53 -5.29 -22.54
N ILE A 4 9.38 -5.28 -21.22
CA ILE A 4 8.30 -4.55 -20.53
C ILE A 4 8.72 -3.11 -20.27
N ARG A 5 9.99 -2.89 -19.92
CA ARG A 5 10.52 -1.57 -19.58
C ARG A 5 10.23 -0.51 -20.64
N GLY A 6 10.46 -0.81 -21.92
CA GLY A 6 10.19 0.11 -23.03
C GLY A 6 8.71 0.46 -23.26
N ARG A 7 7.80 -0.16 -22.47
CA ARG A 7 6.35 0.08 -22.51
C ARG A 7 5.83 0.80 -21.26
N VAL A 8 6.72 1.08 -20.29
CA VAL A 8 6.37 1.78 -19.03
C VAL A 8 6.72 3.25 -19.21
N ALA A 9 5.72 4.10 -19.14
CA ALA A 9 5.89 5.55 -19.23
C ALA A 9 6.26 6.17 -17.87
N ALA A 10 5.70 5.66 -16.78
CA ALA A 10 5.94 6.13 -15.43
C ALA A 10 5.59 5.05 -14.40
N VAL A 11 6.07 5.20 -13.17
CA VAL A 11 5.72 4.34 -12.04
C VAL A 11 5.12 5.19 -10.91
N VAL A 12 3.95 4.81 -10.45
CA VAL A 12 3.26 5.50 -9.35
C VAL A 12 3.03 4.54 -8.19
N SER A 13 3.54 4.89 -7.01
CA SER A 13 3.20 4.22 -5.75
C SER A 13 2.03 4.93 -5.08
N VAL A 14 0.99 4.19 -4.73
CA VAL A 14 -0.14 4.68 -3.93
C VAL A 14 -0.24 3.84 -2.68
N ALA A 15 0.06 4.40 -1.52
CA ALA A 15 0.11 3.69 -0.24
C ALA A 15 1.03 2.45 -0.28
N GLY A 16 2.09 2.46 -1.09
CA GLY A 16 2.97 1.31 -1.30
C GLY A 16 3.79 0.98 -0.05
N ALA A 17 4.01 -0.31 0.22
CA ALA A 17 5.00 -0.74 1.21
C ALA A 17 6.39 -0.79 0.55
N VAL A 18 6.86 0.35 0.07
CA VAL A 18 8.09 0.44 -0.74
C VAL A 18 9.31 0.03 0.07
N GLU A 19 9.47 0.59 1.27
CA GLU A 19 10.52 0.21 2.23
C GLU A 19 10.05 -0.81 3.26
N GLY A 20 8.90 -1.45 3.00
CA GLY A 20 8.34 -2.51 3.82
C GLY A 20 7.21 -2.07 4.74
N SER A 21 6.74 -3.01 5.54
CA SER A 21 5.64 -2.83 6.48
C SER A 21 5.97 -3.44 7.83
N PRO A 22 5.96 -2.66 8.93
CA PRO A 22 6.14 -3.19 10.28
C PRO A 22 5.05 -4.18 10.72
N VAL A 23 3.94 -4.26 9.96
CA VAL A 23 2.86 -5.22 10.22
C VAL A 23 3.23 -6.61 9.72
N ALA A 24 4.09 -6.73 8.71
CA ALA A 24 4.48 -8.01 8.11
C ALA A 24 5.10 -8.98 9.14
N ASP A 25 5.93 -8.47 10.05
CA ASP A 25 6.52 -9.25 11.15
C ASP A 25 5.48 -9.80 12.16
N LYS A 26 4.33 -9.13 12.30
CA LYS A 26 3.31 -9.44 13.31
C LYS A 26 2.18 -10.33 12.80
N VAL A 27 2.22 -10.77 11.54
CA VAL A 27 1.23 -11.71 11.00
C VAL A 27 1.61 -13.12 11.45
N SER A 28 0.95 -13.59 12.51
CA SER A 28 1.19 -14.95 13.02
C SER A 28 0.72 -16.02 12.04
N GLN A 29 1.42 -17.15 12.04
CA GLN A 29 1.05 -18.30 11.20
C GLN A 29 -0.38 -18.77 11.43
N SER A 30 -0.87 -18.69 12.68
CA SER A 30 -2.26 -19.04 13.02
C SER A 30 -3.30 -18.11 12.34
N LYS A 31 -2.98 -16.84 12.13
CA LYS A 31 -3.86 -15.92 11.37
C LYS A 31 -3.87 -16.24 9.90
N LEU A 32 -2.73 -16.63 9.32
CA LEU A 32 -2.64 -17.07 7.93
C LEU A 32 -3.39 -18.38 7.72
N GLU A 33 -3.28 -19.33 8.64
CA GLU A 33 -4.05 -20.58 8.61
C GLU A 33 -5.56 -20.31 8.71
N LEU A 34 -6.00 -19.37 9.54
CA LEU A 34 -7.41 -18.99 9.61
C LEU A 34 -7.93 -18.40 8.28
N LEU A 35 -7.12 -17.62 7.58
CA LEU A 35 -7.47 -17.06 6.27
C LEU A 35 -7.57 -18.15 5.19
N ARG A 36 -6.77 -19.22 5.28
CA ARG A 36 -6.83 -20.39 4.39
C ARG A 36 -8.18 -21.09 4.43
N HIS A 37 -8.80 -21.18 5.60
CA HIS A 37 -10.09 -21.81 5.80
C HIS A 37 -11.27 -20.86 5.56
N TRP A 38 -11.02 -19.67 4.97
CA TRP A 38 -12.09 -18.77 4.61
C TRP A 38 -13.02 -19.42 3.58
N PRO A 39 -14.36 -19.38 3.78
CA PRO A 39 -15.30 -20.00 2.85
C PRO A 39 -15.06 -19.55 1.40
N LYS A 40 -14.84 -20.52 0.51
CA LYS A 40 -14.50 -20.34 -0.91
C LYS A 40 -13.08 -19.80 -1.20
N ALA A 41 -12.17 -19.80 -0.22
CA ALA A 41 -10.76 -19.60 -0.48
C ALA A 41 -10.11 -20.96 -0.71
N ASP A 42 -9.82 -21.29 -1.96
CA ASP A 42 -9.01 -22.47 -2.33
C ASP A 42 -7.56 -22.02 -2.50
N CYS A 43 -6.94 -21.66 -1.36
CA CYS A 43 -5.57 -21.20 -1.34
C CYS A 43 -4.65 -22.31 -0.79
N PRO A 44 -3.70 -22.83 -1.57
CA PRO A 44 -2.71 -23.76 -1.07
C PRO A 44 -1.87 -23.09 0.03
N LYS A 45 -1.25 -23.91 0.88
CA LYS A 45 -0.36 -23.41 1.93
C LYS A 45 0.83 -22.69 1.29
N GLY A 46 0.97 -21.40 1.58
CA GLY A 46 2.13 -20.62 1.17
C GLY A 46 3.34 -20.83 2.10
N ASP A 47 4.51 -20.48 1.60
CA ASP A 47 5.81 -20.53 2.28
C ASP A 47 6.09 -19.29 3.16
N ARG A 48 5.16 -18.33 3.23
CA ARG A 48 5.31 -17.00 3.86
C ARG A 48 6.18 -16.01 3.08
N GLY A 49 6.72 -16.37 1.93
CA GLY A 49 7.60 -15.50 1.15
C GLY A 49 7.02 -14.10 0.92
N ALA A 50 5.71 -13.99 0.70
CA ALA A 50 5.03 -12.69 0.57
C ALA A 50 5.11 -11.83 1.85
N MET A 51 5.07 -12.42 3.05
CA MET A 51 5.24 -11.68 4.30
C MET A 51 6.70 -11.30 4.54
N GLU A 52 7.60 -12.23 4.27
CA GLU A 52 9.04 -12.03 4.41
C GLU A 52 9.54 -10.95 3.45
N SER A 53 9.03 -10.93 2.21
CA SER A 53 9.36 -9.89 1.24
C SER A 53 8.88 -8.49 1.61
N LEU A 54 7.92 -8.36 2.55
CA LEU A 54 7.41 -7.09 3.04
C LEU A 54 8.06 -6.64 4.35
N LEU A 55 8.98 -7.41 4.93
CA LEU A 55 9.75 -6.96 6.09
C LEU A 55 10.60 -5.73 5.73
N PRO A 56 10.67 -4.70 6.59
CA PRO A 56 11.43 -3.49 6.29
C PRO A 56 12.90 -3.75 5.93
N GLU A 57 13.57 -4.62 6.67
CA GLU A 57 14.95 -5.01 6.40
C GLU A 57 15.10 -5.69 5.04
N THR A 58 14.18 -6.59 4.69
CA THR A 58 14.19 -7.30 3.39
C THR A 58 13.98 -6.32 2.24
N ARG A 59 13.02 -5.38 2.40
CA ARG A 59 12.72 -4.40 1.36
C ARG A 59 13.86 -3.42 1.13
N ARG A 60 14.47 -2.92 2.21
CA ARG A 60 15.61 -1.99 2.10
C ARG A 60 16.80 -2.65 1.44
N ALA A 61 17.19 -3.86 1.89
CA ALA A 61 18.25 -4.62 1.26
C ALA A 61 17.97 -4.88 -0.23
N TRP A 62 16.71 -5.24 -0.56
CA TRP A 62 16.33 -5.43 -1.96
C TRP A 62 16.46 -4.15 -2.80
N LEU A 63 16.07 -2.98 -2.27
CA LEU A 63 16.20 -1.70 -2.96
C LEU A 63 17.66 -1.29 -3.16
N GLU A 64 18.53 -1.60 -2.21
CA GLU A 64 19.98 -1.38 -2.32
C GLU A 64 20.60 -2.25 -3.42
N ASP A 65 20.21 -3.52 -3.50
CA ASP A 65 20.71 -4.48 -4.49
C ASP A 65 20.07 -4.27 -5.89
N ASN A 66 18.92 -3.59 -5.96
CA ASN A 66 18.16 -3.40 -7.19
C ASN A 66 17.87 -1.91 -7.42
N PRO A 67 18.85 -1.13 -7.85
CA PRO A 67 18.67 0.30 -8.09
C PRO A 67 17.61 0.55 -9.15
N LEU A 68 16.78 1.56 -8.90
CA LEU A 68 15.70 1.93 -9.80
C LEU A 68 16.24 2.46 -11.12
N PRO A 69 15.64 2.11 -12.27
CA PRO A 69 15.97 2.69 -13.57
C PRO A 69 15.88 4.22 -13.55
N GLY A 70 16.99 4.90 -13.84
CA GLY A 70 17.06 6.36 -13.77
C GLY A 70 16.38 7.10 -14.94
N ASP A 71 15.93 6.39 -15.96
CA ASP A 71 15.25 6.90 -17.15
C ASP A 71 13.71 6.83 -17.04
N LEU A 72 13.17 6.39 -15.90
CA LEU A 72 11.74 6.37 -15.64
C LEU A 72 11.38 7.43 -14.58
N PRO A 73 10.32 8.20 -14.80
CA PRO A 73 9.76 9.04 -13.76
C PRO A 73 9.01 8.21 -12.72
N TYR A 74 9.24 8.55 -11.45
CA TYR A 74 8.60 7.92 -10.30
C TYR A 74 7.79 8.93 -9.52
N TYR A 75 6.60 8.52 -9.07
CA TYR A 75 5.70 9.32 -8.26
C TYR A 75 5.24 8.54 -7.04
N SER A 76 5.00 9.25 -5.94
CA SER A 76 4.49 8.65 -4.70
C SER A 76 3.33 9.44 -4.14
N VAL A 77 2.24 8.74 -3.83
CA VAL A 77 1.10 9.24 -3.05
C VAL A 77 1.07 8.48 -1.75
N ALA A 78 1.19 9.19 -0.64
CA ALA A 78 1.11 8.58 0.67
C ALA A 78 -0.33 8.61 1.23
N THR A 79 -0.60 7.73 2.19
CA THR A 79 -1.83 7.70 2.98
C THR A 79 -1.52 8.01 4.43
N CYS A 80 -2.22 9.02 4.97
CA CYS A 80 -2.03 9.53 6.33
C CYS A 80 -3.39 9.92 6.94
N PRO A 81 -4.23 8.93 7.29
CA PRO A 81 -5.56 9.18 7.81
C PRO A 81 -5.53 9.88 9.16
N GLU A 82 -6.50 10.76 9.38
CA GLU A 82 -6.84 11.17 10.73
C GLU A 82 -7.32 9.95 11.55
N PRO A 83 -7.10 9.92 12.87
CA PRO A 83 -7.43 8.77 13.72
C PRO A 83 -8.90 8.31 13.64
N ASN A 84 -9.84 9.24 13.39
CA ASN A 84 -11.27 8.95 13.26
C ASN A 84 -11.63 8.32 11.90
N ARG A 85 -10.74 8.42 10.90
CA ARG A 85 -10.91 7.85 9.57
C ARG A 85 -10.25 6.48 9.40
N VAL A 86 -9.63 5.96 10.44
CA VAL A 86 -9.01 4.63 10.43
C VAL A 86 -10.07 3.56 10.64
N SER A 87 -10.19 2.63 9.73
CA SER A 87 -11.11 1.49 9.79
C SER A 87 -10.83 0.61 11.02
N LYS A 88 -11.89 0.03 11.60
CA LYS A 88 -11.81 -0.78 12.83
C LYS A 88 -10.73 -1.84 12.80
N VAL A 89 -10.61 -2.53 11.67
CA VAL A 89 -9.64 -3.62 11.49
C VAL A 89 -8.20 -3.14 11.55
N LEU A 90 -7.95 -1.87 11.22
CA LEU A 90 -6.61 -1.26 11.22
C LEU A 90 -6.29 -0.49 12.51
N LYS A 91 -7.27 -0.21 13.38
CA LYS A 91 -7.04 0.62 14.58
C LYS A 91 -5.94 0.08 15.49
N SER A 92 -5.83 -1.22 15.64
CA SER A 92 -4.82 -1.81 16.53
C SER A 92 -3.39 -1.67 15.96
N SER A 93 -3.20 -1.91 14.67
CA SER A 93 -1.90 -1.70 14.01
C SER A 93 -1.56 -0.22 13.90
N TYR A 94 -2.52 0.63 13.54
CA TYR A 94 -2.37 2.08 13.52
C TYR A 94 -1.83 2.63 14.84
N LYS A 95 -2.49 2.30 15.98
CA LYS A 95 -2.06 2.72 17.32
C LYS A 95 -0.68 2.17 17.71
N ARG A 96 -0.35 0.96 17.25
CA ARG A 96 0.96 0.36 17.54
C ARG A 96 2.06 1.08 16.76
N MET A 97 1.85 1.33 15.47
CA MET A 97 2.82 2.05 14.62
C MET A 97 2.97 3.50 15.02
N ALA A 98 1.92 4.13 15.53
CA ALA A 98 1.96 5.49 16.07
C ALA A 98 2.95 5.68 17.25
N LYS A 99 3.43 4.60 17.87
CA LYS A 99 4.51 4.66 18.84
C LYS A 99 5.88 4.88 18.20
N THR A 100 6.02 4.55 16.92
CA THR A 100 7.24 4.77 16.13
C THR A 100 7.12 6.07 15.33
N ASP A 101 6.05 6.22 14.55
CA ASP A 101 5.68 7.46 13.86
C ASP A 101 4.14 7.57 13.82
N ALA A 102 3.63 8.71 14.28
CA ALA A 102 2.18 8.98 14.27
C ALA A 102 1.61 9.01 12.83
N ARG A 103 2.44 9.29 11.83
CA ARG A 103 2.07 9.30 10.42
C ARG A 103 2.16 7.90 9.84
N ASN A 104 1.05 7.19 9.86
CA ASN A 104 0.92 5.86 9.27
C ASN A 104 -0.53 5.63 8.81
N ASP A 105 -0.74 4.65 7.95
CA ASP A 105 -2.05 4.32 7.38
C ASP A 105 -2.69 3.06 7.97
N GLY A 106 -2.11 2.54 9.07
CA GLY A 106 -2.53 1.30 9.70
C GLY A 106 -1.80 0.05 9.20
N MET A 107 -1.07 0.14 8.08
CA MET A 107 -0.26 -0.95 7.51
C MET A 107 1.18 -0.54 7.26
N VAL A 108 1.42 0.70 6.83
CA VAL A 108 2.74 1.23 6.44
C VAL A 108 2.96 2.59 7.10
N LEU A 109 4.18 2.89 7.51
CA LEU A 109 4.58 4.25 7.91
C LEU A 109 4.63 5.16 6.69
N VAL A 110 4.28 6.42 6.82
CA VAL A 110 4.29 7.37 5.68
C VAL A 110 5.66 7.42 5.01
N VAL A 111 6.73 7.41 5.80
CA VAL A 111 8.10 7.45 5.28
C VAL A 111 8.45 6.23 4.43
N ASP A 112 7.90 5.06 4.74
CA ASP A 112 8.14 3.81 4.03
C ASP A 112 7.28 3.65 2.75
N GLN A 113 6.40 4.63 2.44
CA GLN A 113 5.53 4.60 1.26
C GLN A 113 6.16 5.24 0.02
N PHE A 114 7.29 5.90 0.16
CA PHE A 114 7.91 6.62 -0.95
C PHE A 114 8.84 5.74 -1.77
N ILE A 115 8.70 5.82 -3.09
CA ILE A 115 9.74 5.31 -3.98
C ILE A 115 10.95 6.25 -3.86
N PRO A 116 12.17 5.74 -3.63
CA PRO A 116 13.37 6.57 -3.56
C PRO A 116 13.52 7.47 -4.80
N GLY A 117 13.70 8.76 -4.58
CA GLY A 117 13.85 9.74 -5.67
C GLY A 117 12.56 10.10 -6.41
N SER A 118 11.40 9.64 -5.98
CA SER A 118 10.12 9.98 -6.62
C SER A 118 9.63 11.39 -6.33
N SER A 119 8.85 11.94 -7.25
CA SER A 119 8.05 13.15 -7.00
C SER A 119 6.91 12.83 -6.04
N PHE A 120 6.82 13.57 -4.94
CA PHE A 120 5.75 13.42 -3.97
C PHE A 120 4.50 14.19 -4.41
N LEU A 121 3.41 13.47 -4.69
CA LEU A 121 2.15 14.06 -5.16
C LEU A 121 1.22 14.50 -4.03
N GLY A 122 1.45 14.02 -2.82
CA GLY A 122 0.66 14.41 -1.67
C GLY A 122 0.32 13.26 -0.72
N CYS A 123 -0.28 13.62 0.42
CA CYS A 123 -0.77 12.68 1.42
C CYS A 123 -2.29 12.72 1.47
N VAL A 124 -2.94 11.58 1.29
CA VAL A 124 -4.40 11.50 1.28
C VAL A 124 -4.94 11.07 2.65
N ASN A 125 -6.02 11.69 3.10
CA ASN A 125 -6.68 11.39 4.37
C ASN A 125 -7.53 10.12 4.25
N ALA A 126 -6.85 9.00 4.05
CA ALA A 126 -7.41 7.66 3.87
C ALA A 126 -6.51 6.62 4.51
N ASP A 127 -7.08 5.55 5.06
CA ASP A 127 -6.29 4.42 5.52
C ASP A 127 -5.88 3.50 4.35
N HIS A 128 -4.97 2.59 4.60
CA HIS A 128 -4.40 1.69 3.60
C HIS A 128 -5.46 0.92 2.79
N TRP A 129 -6.52 0.45 3.46
CA TRP A 129 -7.57 -0.34 2.80
C TRP A 129 -8.52 0.52 1.96
N ALA A 130 -8.72 1.77 2.35
CA ALA A 130 -9.60 2.68 1.63
C ALA A 130 -9.11 2.99 0.21
N VAL A 131 -7.79 3.05 0.01
CA VAL A 131 -7.20 3.33 -1.31
C VAL A 131 -6.86 2.07 -2.09
N SER A 132 -6.55 0.94 -1.42
CA SER A 132 -6.01 -0.25 -2.09
C SER A 132 -7.06 -1.31 -2.45
N VAL A 133 -8.23 -1.34 -1.78
CA VAL A 133 -9.16 -2.48 -1.92
C VAL A 133 -10.48 -2.09 -2.58
N PRO A 134 -10.72 -2.49 -3.85
CA PRO A 134 -11.95 -2.18 -4.59
C PRO A 134 -13.15 -3.07 -4.16
N VAL A 135 -13.27 -3.39 -2.88
CA VAL A 135 -14.27 -4.36 -2.38
C VAL A 135 -15.68 -3.78 -2.39
N ALA A 136 -15.81 -2.44 -2.40
CA ALA A 136 -17.11 -1.78 -2.26
C ALA A 136 -18.11 -2.13 -3.38
N ARG A 137 -17.62 -2.27 -4.61
CA ARG A 137 -18.50 -2.59 -5.76
C ARG A 137 -18.96 -4.04 -5.78
N THR A 138 -18.07 -4.97 -5.45
CA THR A 138 -18.32 -6.40 -5.60
C THR A 138 -18.89 -7.04 -4.34
N ARG A 139 -18.53 -6.53 -3.17
CA ARG A 139 -18.93 -7.08 -1.86
C ARG A 139 -19.18 -5.99 -0.82
N PRO A 140 -20.26 -5.20 -0.94
CA PRO A 140 -20.50 -4.02 -0.10
C PRO A 140 -20.58 -4.33 1.41
N LYS A 141 -21.09 -5.50 1.80
CA LYS A 141 -21.11 -5.93 3.21
C LYS A 141 -19.71 -6.17 3.79
N ILE A 142 -18.79 -6.72 2.97
CA ILE A 142 -17.41 -6.94 3.36
C ILE A 142 -16.66 -5.60 3.39
N ALA A 143 -16.87 -4.76 2.37
CA ALA A 143 -16.28 -3.44 2.31
C ALA A 143 -16.60 -2.61 3.56
N LYS A 144 -17.89 -2.55 3.94
CA LYS A 144 -18.33 -1.85 5.15
C LYS A 144 -17.64 -2.35 6.43
N ARG A 145 -17.21 -3.60 6.47
CA ARG A 145 -16.48 -4.17 7.61
C ARG A 145 -15.00 -3.75 7.65
N TYR A 146 -14.37 -3.60 6.48
CA TYR A 146 -12.94 -3.32 6.36
C TYR A 146 -12.64 -1.82 6.17
N VAL A 147 -13.58 -1.08 5.58
CA VAL A 147 -13.44 0.35 5.26
C VAL A 147 -14.59 1.13 5.91
N ASP A 148 -14.86 0.86 7.18
CA ASP A 148 -16.05 1.31 7.90
C ASP A 148 -16.04 2.81 8.25
N HIS A 149 -14.88 3.43 8.31
CA HIS A 149 -14.72 4.83 8.68
C HIS A 149 -14.11 5.70 7.58
N ASN A 150 -13.90 5.16 6.39
CA ASN A 150 -13.13 5.83 5.35
C ASN A 150 -13.70 5.60 3.95
N ASP A 151 -14.79 6.31 3.67
CA ASP A 151 -15.38 6.35 2.32
C ASP A 151 -14.58 7.33 1.45
N TYR A 152 -13.44 6.86 0.92
CA TYR A 152 -12.54 7.67 0.11
C TYR A 152 -12.83 7.49 -1.40
N PRO A 153 -12.92 8.58 -2.20
CA PRO A 153 -13.25 8.52 -3.62
C PRO A 153 -12.03 8.08 -4.45
N ARG A 154 -11.69 6.80 -4.42
CA ARG A 154 -10.51 6.22 -5.09
C ARG A 154 -10.45 6.51 -6.58
N GLU A 155 -11.58 6.41 -7.26
CA GLU A 155 -11.64 6.63 -8.70
C GLU A 155 -11.23 8.06 -9.05
N ALA A 156 -11.70 9.06 -8.28
CA ALA A 156 -11.28 10.45 -8.47
C ALA A 156 -9.81 10.66 -8.15
N LEU A 157 -9.26 9.96 -7.12
CA LEU A 157 -7.84 10.00 -6.81
C LEU A 157 -7.01 9.45 -7.99
N PHE A 158 -7.38 8.28 -8.51
CA PHE A 158 -6.65 7.67 -9.64
C PHE A 158 -6.75 8.53 -10.91
N GLU A 159 -7.91 9.10 -11.19
CA GLU A 159 -8.06 10.02 -12.32
C GLU A 159 -7.16 11.25 -12.17
N ALA A 160 -7.11 11.85 -10.98
CA ALA A 160 -6.25 13.00 -10.71
C ALA A 160 -4.75 12.66 -10.87
N ILE A 161 -4.32 11.48 -10.38
CA ILE A 161 -2.96 10.99 -10.54
C ILE A 161 -2.61 10.81 -12.03
N LEU A 162 -3.48 10.14 -12.80
CA LEU A 162 -3.25 9.90 -14.22
C LEU A 162 -3.14 11.20 -15.00
N ARG A 163 -4.04 12.14 -14.78
CA ARG A 163 -3.99 13.47 -15.43
C ARG A 163 -2.69 14.21 -15.10
N PHE A 164 -2.30 14.21 -13.82
CA PHE A 164 -1.05 14.85 -13.41
C PHE A 164 0.15 14.22 -14.11
N VAL A 165 0.24 12.89 -14.14
CA VAL A 165 1.34 12.18 -14.78
C VAL A 165 1.37 12.44 -16.30
N GLU A 166 0.22 12.44 -16.97
CA GLU A 166 0.13 12.77 -18.40
C GLU A 166 0.62 14.19 -18.68
N GLU A 167 0.21 15.17 -17.88
CA GLU A 167 0.64 16.56 -18.01
C GLU A 167 2.14 16.74 -17.75
N ASP A 168 2.70 16.02 -16.78
CA ASP A 168 4.11 16.09 -16.43
C ASP A 168 5.00 15.43 -17.49
N LEU A 169 4.57 14.32 -18.05
CA LEU A 169 5.26 13.62 -19.15
C LEU A 169 5.22 14.40 -20.50
N ALA A 170 4.30 15.34 -20.65
CA ALA A 170 4.16 16.16 -21.85
C ALA A 170 5.06 17.40 -21.86
N ARG A 171 5.77 17.68 -20.76
CA ARG A 171 6.67 18.85 -20.61
C ARG A 171 8.07 18.54 -21.10
#